data_dbe2a6039c162705eaec86f3ccd659e2
#
_entry.id   dbe2a6039c162705eaec86f3ccd659e2
#
_cell.length_a   1.000
_cell.length_b   1.000
_cell.length_c   1.000
_cell.angle_alpha   90.00
_cell.angle_beta   90.00
_cell.angle_gamma   90.00
#
_symmetry.space_group_name_H-M   'P 1'
#
loop_
_entity.id
_entity.type
_entity.pdbx_description
1 polymer ?
#
loop_
_entity_poly.entity_id
_entity_poly.type
_entity_poly.pdbx_seq_one_letter_code
_entity_poly.pdbx_strand_id
1 'polypeptide(L)'
;IVEGLAFLQPDSYITEVAEERVELGTMGWDITPSPDEYAPIADYLSARAEAVPSRGLARFTQAFRAQYYQLAKRVLQEQTQVIPCQAGWASGHIAPNGDVWSCCIRAEPVGNVRETGYDLRPIWFEQVGDMQGMRRSIAGRECACPMANASYANMLLHGPTVARVGWRVVGR
;
A
#
# COMPACT_ATOMS: atom_id res chain seq x y z
N ILE A 1 -0.80 -19.98 -9.35
CA ILE A 1 -0.01 -19.79 -8.12
C ILE A 1 -0.86 -20.12 -6.90
N VAL A 2 -2.00 -19.46 -6.67
CA VAL A 2 -2.84 -19.66 -5.46
C VAL A 2 -3.26 -21.13 -5.29
N GLU A 3 -3.75 -21.76 -6.35
CA GLU A 3 -4.12 -23.18 -6.35
C GLU A 3 -2.90 -24.09 -6.16
N GLY A 4 -1.78 -23.73 -6.79
CA GLY A 4 -0.52 -24.47 -6.66
C GLY A 4 0.09 -24.43 -5.27
N LEU A 5 -0.30 -23.44 -4.43
CA LEU A 5 0.15 -23.30 -3.04
C LEU A 5 -0.87 -23.84 -2.03
N ALA A 6 -2.02 -24.35 -2.47
CA ALA A 6 -3.08 -24.82 -1.59
C ALA A 6 -2.63 -25.99 -0.69
N PHE A 7 -1.65 -26.78 -1.13
CA PHE A 7 -1.08 -27.89 -0.35
C PHE A 7 -0.39 -27.42 0.95
N LEU A 8 0.04 -26.17 1.02
CA LEU A 8 0.64 -25.58 2.23
C LEU A 8 -0.40 -25.25 3.30
N GLN A 9 -1.70 -25.31 2.97
CA GLN A 9 -2.82 -24.95 3.85
C GLN A 9 -2.61 -23.61 4.59
N PRO A 10 -2.25 -22.53 3.90
CA PRO A 10 -1.99 -21.25 4.56
C PRO A 10 -3.30 -20.66 5.11
N ASP A 11 -3.23 -20.05 6.28
CA ASP A 11 -4.38 -19.37 6.91
C ASP A 11 -4.89 -18.20 6.06
N SER A 12 -4.02 -17.59 5.30
CA SER A 12 -4.38 -16.48 4.41
C SER A 12 -3.35 -16.25 3.31
N TYR A 13 -3.81 -15.61 2.23
CA TYR A 13 -2.97 -15.12 1.15
C TYR A 13 -3.06 -13.60 1.06
N ILE A 14 -1.92 -12.96 0.84
CA ILE A 14 -1.83 -11.61 0.29
C ILE A 14 -0.98 -11.72 -0.97
N THR A 15 -1.47 -11.13 -2.05
CA THR A 15 -0.70 -10.93 -3.27
C THR A 15 -0.59 -9.43 -3.52
N GLU A 16 0.56 -8.99 -3.98
CA GLU A 16 0.80 -7.60 -4.36
C GLU A 16 1.05 -7.52 -5.86
N VAL A 17 0.81 -6.35 -6.42
CA VAL A 17 1.23 -6.04 -7.78
C VAL A 17 2.74 -5.95 -7.79
N ALA A 18 3.40 -6.57 -8.77
CA ALA A 18 4.81 -6.32 -8.98
C ALA A 18 5.00 -4.87 -9.42
N GLU A 19 5.91 -4.18 -8.79
CA GLU A 19 6.20 -2.77 -9.05
C GLU A 19 7.70 -2.55 -9.19
N GLU A 20 8.04 -1.63 -10.06
CA GLU A 20 9.39 -1.09 -10.08
C GLU A 20 9.64 -0.26 -8.83
N ARG A 21 10.75 -0.54 -8.14
CA ARG A 21 11.09 0.11 -6.87
C ARG A 21 12.56 0.50 -6.83
N VAL A 22 12.82 1.72 -6.41
CA VAL A 22 14.18 2.21 -6.19
C VAL A 22 14.90 1.33 -5.14
N GLU A 23 14.22 1.01 -4.04
CA GLU A 23 14.77 0.19 -2.95
C GLU A 23 15.22 -1.22 -3.36
N LEU A 24 14.59 -1.78 -4.40
CA LEU A 24 14.89 -3.12 -4.93
C LEU A 24 15.80 -3.08 -6.16
N GLY A 25 16.16 -1.89 -6.65
CA GLY A 25 16.95 -1.74 -7.86
C GLY A 25 16.25 -2.25 -9.12
N THR A 26 14.91 -2.28 -9.15
CA THR A 26 14.11 -2.82 -10.25
C THR A 26 13.57 -1.76 -11.21
N MET A 27 14.06 -0.52 -11.10
CA MET A 27 13.66 0.54 -12.01
C MET A 27 14.03 0.20 -13.45
N GLY A 28 13.06 0.27 -14.36
CA GLY A 28 13.22 -0.05 -15.78
C GLY A 28 13.16 -1.55 -16.12
N TRP A 29 12.71 -2.40 -15.21
CA TRP A 29 12.61 -3.85 -15.45
C TRP A 29 11.32 -4.29 -16.16
N ASP A 30 10.37 -3.37 -16.35
CA ASP A 30 9.06 -3.66 -16.99
C ASP A 30 8.34 -4.86 -16.34
N ILE A 31 8.32 -4.88 -15.02
CA ILE A 31 7.70 -5.97 -14.23
C ILE A 31 6.28 -5.66 -13.78
N THR A 32 5.85 -4.43 -13.92
CA THR A 32 4.49 -4.02 -13.53
C THR A 32 3.50 -4.46 -14.59
N PRO A 33 2.48 -5.28 -14.26
CA PRO A 33 1.51 -5.72 -15.25
C PRO A 33 0.71 -4.55 -15.80
N SER A 34 0.31 -4.65 -17.06
CA SER A 34 -0.62 -3.68 -17.64
C SER A 34 -1.98 -3.70 -16.93
N PRO A 35 -2.77 -2.60 -17.02
CA PRO A 35 -4.11 -2.57 -16.45
C PRO A 35 -5.02 -3.69 -16.91
N ASP A 36 -4.94 -4.06 -18.19
CA ASP A 36 -5.77 -5.11 -18.80
C ASP A 36 -5.38 -6.51 -18.30
N GLU A 37 -4.09 -6.76 -18.09
CA GLU A 37 -3.60 -8.02 -17.52
C GLU A 37 -3.98 -8.17 -16.05
N TYR A 38 -3.90 -7.08 -15.28
CA TYR A 38 -4.17 -7.12 -13.84
C TYR A 38 -5.66 -7.11 -13.51
N ALA A 39 -6.51 -6.46 -14.31
CA ALA A 39 -7.93 -6.29 -14.00
C ALA A 39 -8.66 -7.62 -13.71
N PRO A 40 -8.57 -8.67 -14.54
CA PRO A 40 -9.24 -9.94 -14.26
C PRO A 40 -8.67 -10.65 -13.03
N ILE A 41 -7.38 -10.48 -12.75
CA ILE A 41 -6.71 -11.04 -11.56
C ILE A 41 -7.22 -10.34 -10.30
N ALA A 42 -7.35 -9.02 -10.32
CA ALA A 42 -7.90 -8.24 -9.21
C ALA A 42 -9.34 -8.63 -8.89
N ASP A 43 -10.17 -8.82 -9.90
CA ASP A 43 -11.56 -9.26 -9.74
C ASP A 43 -11.63 -10.67 -9.14
N TYR A 44 -10.82 -11.59 -9.64
CA TYR A 44 -10.70 -12.95 -9.08
C TYR A 44 -10.25 -12.93 -7.61
N LEU A 45 -9.19 -12.20 -7.28
CA LEU A 45 -8.65 -12.11 -5.92
C LEU A 45 -9.64 -11.44 -4.96
N SER A 46 -10.34 -10.41 -5.42
CA SER A 46 -11.40 -9.73 -4.65
C SER A 46 -12.54 -10.68 -4.33
N ALA A 47 -13.06 -11.39 -5.34
CA ALA A 47 -14.13 -12.38 -5.16
C ALA A 47 -13.70 -13.52 -4.22
N ARG A 48 -12.46 -13.99 -4.37
CA ARG A 48 -11.90 -15.02 -3.49
C ARG A 48 -11.79 -14.56 -2.04
N ALA A 49 -11.31 -13.33 -1.80
CA ALA A 49 -11.26 -12.76 -0.45
C ALA A 49 -12.65 -12.66 0.20
N GLU A 50 -13.66 -12.31 -0.59
CA GLU A 50 -15.05 -12.23 -0.13
C GLU A 50 -15.67 -13.61 0.14
N ALA A 51 -15.22 -14.66 -0.55
CA ALA A 51 -15.72 -16.03 -0.41
C ALA A 51 -15.13 -16.76 0.81
N VAL A 52 -14.05 -16.27 1.42
CA VAL A 52 -13.42 -16.91 2.59
C VAL A 52 -14.37 -16.83 3.78
N PRO A 53 -14.83 -17.98 4.33
CA PRO A 53 -15.64 -18.00 5.54
C PRO A 53 -14.85 -17.39 6.72
N SER A 54 -15.32 -16.30 7.26
CA SER A 54 -14.62 -15.58 8.32
C SER A 54 -15.59 -14.98 9.34
N ARG A 55 -15.14 -14.83 10.60
CA ARG A 55 -15.93 -14.28 11.71
C ARG A 55 -15.14 -13.21 12.46
N GLY A 56 -15.85 -12.32 13.13
CA GLY A 56 -15.21 -11.27 13.94
C GLY A 56 -14.25 -10.41 13.13
N LEU A 57 -13.06 -10.14 13.66
CA LEU A 57 -12.05 -9.30 13.03
C LEU A 57 -11.57 -9.83 11.68
N ALA A 58 -11.55 -11.15 11.47
CA ALA A 58 -11.17 -11.74 10.20
C ALA A 58 -12.07 -11.29 9.04
N ARG A 59 -13.36 -11.02 9.29
CA ARG A 59 -14.27 -10.46 8.27
C ARG A 59 -13.83 -9.08 7.79
N PHE A 60 -13.39 -8.23 8.72
CA PHE A 60 -12.84 -6.91 8.35
C PHE A 60 -11.59 -7.06 7.50
N THR A 61 -10.66 -7.94 7.91
CA THR A 61 -9.43 -8.20 7.16
C THR A 61 -9.74 -8.67 5.73
N GLN A 62 -10.67 -9.60 5.56
CA GLN A 62 -11.04 -10.08 4.22
C GLN A 62 -11.75 -8.99 3.39
N ALA A 63 -12.63 -8.19 4.02
CA ALA A 63 -13.30 -7.10 3.33
C ALA A 63 -12.32 -5.99 2.90
N PHE A 64 -11.33 -5.64 3.74
CA PHE A 64 -10.24 -4.73 3.37
C PHE A 64 -9.38 -5.32 2.26
N ARG A 65 -9.08 -6.60 2.29
CA ARG A 65 -8.32 -7.29 1.23
C ARG A 65 -9.04 -7.23 -0.11
N ALA A 66 -10.32 -7.56 -0.13
CA ALA A 66 -11.13 -7.43 -1.34
C ALA A 66 -11.14 -5.98 -1.87
N GLN A 67 -11.27 -5.01 -0.97
CA GLN A 67 -11.23 -3.60 -1.32
C GLN A 67 -9.85 -3.16 -1.84
N TYR A 68 -8.75 -3.73 -1.29
CA TYR A 68 -7.40 -3.46 -1.78
C TYR A 68 -7.22 -3.88 -3.23
N TYR A 69 -7.66 -5.07 -3.63
CA TYR A 69 -7.53 -5.52 -5.02
C TYR A 69 -8.28 -4.59 -5.99
N GLN A 70 -9.48 -4.13 -5.61
CA GLN A 70 -10.22 -3.17 -6.42
C GLN A 70 -9.56 -1.78 -6.44
N LEU A 71 -8.93 -1.36 -5.36
CA LEU A 71 -8.15 -0.13 -5.32
C LEU A 71 -6.93 -0.22 -6.23
N ALA A 72 -6.14 -1.30 -6.14
CA ALA A 72 -4.96 -1.52 -6.96
C ALA A 72 -5.31 -1.55 -8.46
N LYS A 73 -6.41 -2.23 -8.82
CA LYS A 73 -6.96 -2.21 -10.19
C LYS A 73 -7.21 -0.79 -10.68
N ARG A 74 -7.89 0.02 -9.88
CA ARG A 74 -8.18 1.41 -10.24
C ARG A 74 -6.93 2.28 -10.34
N VAL A 75 -5.97 2.12 -9.45
CA VAL A 75 -4.70 2.86 -9.48
C VAL A 75 -3.96 2.58 -10.79
N LEU A 76 -3.90 1.32 -11.22
CA LEU A 76 -3.29 0.95 -12.50
C LEU A 76 -4.07 1.49 -13.70
N GLN A 77 -5.40 1.47 -13.67
CA GLN A 77 -6.24 1.97 -14.76
C GLN A 77 -6.22 3.49 -14.88
N GLU A 78 -6.29 4.20 -13.75
CA GLU A 78 -6.36 5.65 -13.70
C GLU A 78 -4.96 6.31 -13.69
N GLN A 79 -3.89 5.51 -13.52
CA GLN A 79 -2.49 5.97 -13.48
C GLN A 79 -2.28 7.10 -12.46
N THR A 80 -2.99 7.04 -11.33
CA THR A 80 -2.88 8.00 -10.23
C THR A 80 -3.35 7.37 -8.91
N GLN A 81 -3.05 8.03 -7.80
CA GLN A 81 -3.62 7.69 -6.50
C GLN A 81 -5.11 8.06 -6.47
N VAL A 82 -5.99 7.07 -6.43
CA VAL A 82 -7.47 7.27 -6.44
C VAL A 82 -8.03 7.64 -5.06
N ILE A 83 -7.26 7.40 -4.00
CA ILE A 83 -7.52 7.90 -2.64
C ILE A 83 -6.26 8.59 -2.12
N PRO A 84 -6.37 9.52 -1.14
CA PRO A 84 -5.20 10.22 -0.61
C PRO A 84 -4.14 9.25 -0.08
N CYS A 85 -2.88 9.43 -0.50
CA CYS A 85 -1.76 8.69 0.04
C CYS A 85 -1.31 9.29 1.38
N GLN A 86 -1.08 8.44 2.37
CA GLN A 86 -0.68 8.81 3.72
C GLN A 86 0.82 8.62 4.00
N ALA A 87 1.61 8.32 2.97
CA ALA A 87 3.05 8.24 3.09
C ALA A 87 3.64 9.59 3.55
N GLY A 88 4.61 9.54 4.45
CA GLY A 88 5.16 10.73 5.10
C GLY A 88 4.25 11.37 6.15
N TRP A 89 3.01 10.90 6.32
CA TRP A 89 2.07 11.32 7.38
C TRP A 89 1.83 10.21 8.40
N ALA A 90 1.33 9.06 7.95
CA ALA A 90 0.96 7.93 8.80
C ALA A 90 1.85 6.70 8.56
N SER A 91 2.71 6.73 7.58
CA SER A 91 3.67 5.66 7.28
C SER A 91 4.96 6.22 6.73
N GLY A 92 6.06 5.48 6.94
CA GLY A 92 7.37 5.74 6.40
C GLY A 92 8.25 4.52 6.57
N HIS A 93 9.48 4.60 6.11
CA HIS A 93 10.48 3.56 6.20
C HIS A 93 11.75 4.06 6.87
N ILE A 94 12.42 3.17 7.59
CA ILE A 94 13.78 3.39 8.08
C ILE A 94 14.63 2.29 7.44
N ALA A 95 15.56 2.69 6.60
CA ALA A 95 16.48 1.79 5.93
C ALA A 95 17.54 1.25 6.89
N PRO A 96 18.23 0.13 6.59
CA PRO A 96 19.24 -0.46 7.46
C PRO A 96 20.42 0.47 7.77
N ASN A 97 20.73 1.42 6.89
CA ASN A 97 21.76 2.45 7.11
C ASN A 97 21.27 3.62 7.98
N GLY A 98 19.99 3.64 8.37
CA GLY A 98 19.37 4.68 9.18
C GLY A 98 18.66 5.77 8.41
N ASP A 99 18.67 5.76 7.08
CA ASP A 99 17.94 6.72 6.28
C ASP A 99 16.42 6.58 6.50
N VAL A 100 15.75 7.71 6.60
CA VAL A 100 14.29 7.80 6.74
C VAL A 100 13.71 8.18 5.40
N TRP A 101 12.76 7.38 4.91
CA TRP A 101 12.01 7.63 3.69
C TRP A 101 10.53 7.81 3.98
N SER A 102 9.88 8.72 3.29
CA SER A 102 8.41 8.83 3.35
C SER A 102 7.72 7.61 2.75
N CYS A 103 8.33 7.01 1.71
CA CYS A 103 7.81 5.82 1.03
C CYS A 103 8.97 5.02 0.40
N CYS A 104 8.83 3.70 0.35
CA CYS A 104 9.85 2.80 -0.19
C CYS A 104 9.90 2.78 -1.73
N ILE A 105 8.81 3.16 -2.42
CA ILE A 105 8.79 3.23 -3.88
C ILE A 105 9.77 4.28 -4.39
N ARG A 106 9.75 5.47 -3.80
CA ARG A 106 10.67 6.55 -4.15
C ARG A 106 12.04 6.41 -3.49
N ALA A 107 12.07 5.85 -2.26
CA ALA A 107 13.27 5.64 -1.46
C ALA A 107 14.17 6.91 -1.38
N GLU A 108 13.55 8.08 -1.30
CA GLU A 108 14.22 9.37 -1.19
C GLU A 108 14.46 9.69 0.28
N PRO A 109 15.73 9.77 0.76
CA PRO A 109 16.02 10.08 2.15
C PRO A 109 15.55 11.49 2.51
N VAL A 110 14.79 11.59 3.60
CA VAL A 110 14.37 12.86 4.21
C VAL A 110 15.14 13.17 5.49
N GLY A 111 16.07 12.33 5.87
CA GLY A 111 16.96 12.46 7.03
C GLY A 111 17.51 11.10 7.42
N ASN A 112 18.39 11.06 8.45
CA ASN A 112 18.97 9.83 8.98
C ASN A 112 18.83 9.79 10.50
N VAL A 113 18.24 8.72 11.04
CA VAL A 113 18.00 8.59 12.50
C VAL A 113 19.28 8.51 13.31
N ARG A 114 20.41 8.09 12.73
CA ARG A 114 21.70 8.07 13.44
C ARG A 114 22.22 9.48 13.72
N GLU A 115 21.89 10.44 12.86
CA GLU A 115 22.30 11.84 13.02
C GLU A 115 21.46 12.55 14.09
N THR A 116 20.29 12.00 14.44
CA THR A 116 19.41 12.52 15.48
C THR A 116 19.41 11.71 16.75
N GLY A 117 20.44 10.87 16.96
CA GLY A 117 20.54 9.99 18.13
C GLY A 117 19.42 8.96 18.23
N TYR A 118 18.92 8.49 17.08
CA TYR A 118 17.78 7.58 16.93
C TYR A 118 16.43 8.17 17.35
N ASP A 119 16.33 9.49 17.44
CA ASP A 119 15.06 10.19 17.58
C ASP A 119 14.48 10.55 16.21
N LEU A 120 13.32 9.97 15.88
CA LEU A 120 12.63 10.22 14.62
C LEU A 120 11.94 11.60 14.59
N ARG A 121 11.60 12.18 15.75
CA ARG A 121 10.78 13.39 15.84
C ARG A 121 11.37 14.59 15.08
N PRO A 122 12.67 14.90 15.16
CA PRO A 122 13.25 16.02 14.42
C PRO A 122 13.06 15.86 12.91
N ILE A 123 13.24 14.64 12.37
CA ILE A 123 13.09 14.36 10.94
C ILE A 123 11.62 14.44 10.52
N TRP A 124 10.72 13.90 11.35
CA TRP A 124 9.30 13.73 10.99
C TRP A 124 8.46 14.99 11.19
N PHE A 125 8.74 15.75 12.24
CA PHE A 125 7.91 16.88 12.68
C PHE A 125 8.62 18.23 12.65
N GLU A 126 9.93 18.29 12.89
CA GLU A 126 10.69 19.53 13.11
C GLU A 126 11.42 20.04 11.90
N GLN A 127 11.20 19.42 10.73
CA GLN A 127 11.71 19.87 9.41
C GLN A 127 13.23 19.73 9.23
N VAL A 128 13.87 18.85 9.92
CA VAL A 128 15.22 18.41 9.60
C VAL A 128 15.12 17.55 8.33
N GLY A 129 15.46 18.12 7.18
CA GLY A 129 15.28 17.46 5.88
C GLY A 129 14.02 17.94 5.11
N ASP A 130 13.76 17.34 3.93
CA ASP A 130 12.66 17.78 3.04
C ASP A 130 11.37 16.94 3.17
N MET A 131 10.99 16.57 4.38
CA MET A 131 9.73 15.85 4.61
C MET A 131 8.51 16.63 4.11
N GLN A 132 8.52 17.96 4.22
CA GLN A 132 7.41 18.78 3.75
C GLN A 132 7.30 18.85 2.23
N GLY A 133 8.41 18.96 1.52
CA GLY A 133 8.45 18.87 0.06
C GLY A 133 7.89 17.53 -0.41
N MET A 134 8.33 16.44 0.23
CA MET A 134 7.83 15.11 -0.04
C MET A 134 6.32 14.99 0.20
N ARG A 135 5.80 15.52 1.31
CA ARG A 135 4.36 15.53 1.61
C ARG A 135 3.55 16.32 0.56
N ARG A 136 4.08 17.44 0.06
CA ARG A 136 3.42 18.22 -1.02
C ARG A 136 3.36 17.42 -2.32
N SER A 137 4.46 16.79 -2.73
CA SER A 137 4.53 15.94 -3.91
C SER A 137 3.53 14.77 -3.82
N ILE A 138 3.47 14.09 -2.67
CA ILE A 138 2.52 13.01 -2.42
C ILE A 138 1.06 13.52 -2.49
N ALA A 139 0.77 14.66 -1.90
CA ALA A 139 -0.55 15.30 -1.96
C ALA A 139 -0.93 15.70 -3.40
N GLY A 140 0.05 16.03 -4.24
CA GLY A 140 -0.11 16.32 -5.67
C GLY A 140 -0.48 15.10 -6.51
N ARG A 141 -0.47 13.88 -5.94
CA ARG A 141 -0.76 12.61 -6.62
C ARG A 141 0.16 12.35 -7.82
N GLU A 142 1.42 12.68 -7.68
CA GLU A 142 2.44 12.54 -8.73
C GLU A 142 2.90 11.09 -8.95
N CYS A 143 2.27 10.13 -8.29
CA CYS A 143 2.58 8.71 -8.41
C CYS A 143 1.32 7.85 -8.49
N ALA A 144 1.45 6.68 -9.12
CA ALA A 144 0.41 5.65 -9.24
C ALA A 144 0.93 4.36 -8.63
N CYS A 145 0.85 4.24 -7.30
CA CYS A 145 1.43 3.13 -6.55
C CYS A 145 0.32 2.26 -5.95
N PRO A 146 0.18 0.99 -6.39
CA PRO A 146 -0.76 0.02 -5.82
C PRO A 146 -0.19 -0.75 -4.62
N MET A 147 0.99 -0.41 -4.10
CA MET A 147 1.65 -1.12 -3.00
C MET A 147 0.73 -1.37 -1.81
N ALA A 148 0.66 -2.62 -1.35
CA ALA A 148 -0.29 -3.03 -0.32
C ALA A 148 -0.12 -2.27 1.00
N ASN A 149 1.10 -2.16 1.51
CA ASN A 149 1.34 -1.47 2.79
C ASN A 149 0.84 -0.02 2.77
N ALA A 150 1.14 0.74 1.70
CA ALA A 150 0.65 2.09 1.53
C ALA A 150 -0.88 2.11 1.35
N SER A 151 -1.41 1.22 0.52
CA SER A 151 -2.84 1.13 0.22
C SER A 151 -3.67 0.80 1.46
N TYR A 152 -3.22 -0.11 2.33
CA TYR A 152 -3.91 -0.41 3.58
C TYR A 152 -3.94 0.79 4.53
N ALA A 153 -2.82 1.49 4.72
CA ALA A 153 -2.78 2.72 5.52
C ALA A 153 -3.72 3.79 4.93
N ASN A 154 -3.67 3.99 3.62
CA ASN A 154 -4.53 4.93 2.91
C ASN A 154 -6.01 4.60 3.07
N MET A 155 -6.40 3.33 2.92
CA MET A 155 -7.79 2.86 3.08
C MET A 155 -8.29 3.02 4.51
N LEU A 156 -7.47 2.71 5.53
CA LEU A 156 -7.83 2.82 6.93
C LEU A 156 -8.08 4.28 7.35
N LEU A 157 -7.38 5.22 6.72
CA LEU A 157 -7.54 6.66 6.99
C LEU A 157 -8.50 7.37 6.02
N HIS A 158 -9.09 6.61 5.07
CA HIS A 158 -10.09 7.15 4.13
C HIS A 158 -11.51 6.79 4.58
N GLY A 159 -12.20 7.72 5.22
CA GLY A 159 -13.53 7.52 5.80
C GLY A 159 -14.54 6.83 4.86
N PRO A 160 -14.68 7.24 3.57
CA PRO A 160 -15.57 6.56 2.64
C PRO A 160 -15.24 5.09 2.40
N THR A 161 -13.95 4.72 2.40
CA THR A 161 -13.51 3.32 2.28
C THR A 161 -13.88 2.53 3.53
N VAL A 162 -13.60 3.08 4.72
CA VAL A 162 -13.93 2.45 6.01
C VAL A 162 -15.44 2.23 6.12
N ALA A 163 -16.25 3.24 5.77
CA ALA A 163 -17.71 3.11 5.77
C ALA A 163 -18.20 2.01 4.83
N ARG A 164 -17.65 1.94 3.61
CA ARG A 164 -18.00 0.89 2.64
C ARG A 164 -17.62 -0.51 3.15
N VAL A 165 -16.44 -0.66 3.72
CA VAL A 165 -15.99 -1.94 4.31
C VAL A 165 -16.87 -2.30 5.50
N GLY A 166 -17.17 -1.36 6.40
CA GLY A 166 -18.06 -1.56 7.54
C GLY A 166 -19.46 -2.02 7.11
N TRP A 167 -20.04 -1.37 6.10
CA TRP A 167 -21.34 -1.76 5.55
C TRP A 167 -21.34 -3.19 5.01
N ARG A 168 -20.29 -3.59 4.28
CA ARG A 168 -20.14 -4.96 3.77
C ARG A 168 -20.02 -6.01 4.87
N VAL A 169 -19.42 -5.65 6.00
CA VAL A 169 -19.23 -6.57 7.14
C VAL A 169 -20.52 -6.73 7.94
N VAL A 170 -21.28 -5.64 8.15
CA VAL A 170 -22.51 -5.66 8.95
C VAL A 170 -23.70 -6.18 8.15
N GLY A 171 -23.75 -5.91 6.84
CA GLY A 171 -24.88 -6.28 5.95
C GLY A 171 -24.87 -7.74 5.47
N ARG A 172 -23.92 -8.55 5.90
CA ARG A 172 -23.84 -10.01 5.69
C ARG A 172 -24.01 -10.74 7.00
#